data_6584f49414c36920fd1c67745ab498ad
#
_entry.id   6584f49414c36920fd1c67745ab498ad
#
_cell.length_a   1.000
_cell.length_b   1.000
_cell.length_c   1.000
_cell.angle_alpha   90.00
_cell.angle_beta   90.00
_cell.angle_gamma   90.00
#
_symmetry.space_group_name_H-M   'P 1'
#
loop_
_entity.id
_entity.type
_entity.pdbx_description
1 polymer ?
#
loop_
_entity_poly.entity_id
_entity_poly.type
_entity_poly.pdbx_seq_one_letter_code
_entity_poly.pdbx_strand_id
1 'polypeptide(L)'
;NIISAHNVLISDERINSEKIGLTGISWGSVLTCITAGVDYRFQAFAPVYGSGFLLETPGVKDRDYFTEPDNVEEWIECYDPISYLNYCNRPIMFAIGTNDSFFSPLLQQQSSDLCEGKVYHSYRGNLTHYHRWKDEEGMIFVYDFMEQTLNGKQMPLTVKSEKSDGKNITVEID
;
A
#
# COMPACT_ATOMS: atom_id res chain seq x y z
N ASN A 1 9.07 15.71 -5.98
CA ASN A 1 8.94 14.95 -4.79
C ASN A 1 7.53 15.10 -4.20
N ILE A 2 7.05 14.03 -3.54
CA ILE A 2 5.63 13.86 -3.14
C ILE A 2 5.19 14.97 -2.18
N ILE A 3 5.98 15.25 -1.14
CA ILE A 3 5.68 16.29 -0.14
C ILE A 3 5.56 17.69 -0.79
N SER A 4 6.44 18.01 -1.74
CA SER A 4 6.36 19.29 -2.47
C SER A 4 5.11 19.37 -3.35
N ALA A 5 4.75 18.28 -4.01
CA ALA A 5 3.51 18.21 -4.78
C ALA A 5 2.28 18.35 -3.86
N HIS A 6 2.29 17.71 -2.69
CA HIS A 6 1.24 17.85 -1.69
C HIS A 6 1.10 19.33 -1.23
N ASN A 7 2.21 20.01 -0.96
CA ASN A 7 2.19 21.43 -0.61
C ASN A 7 1.52 22.30 -1.68
N VAL A 8 1.75 22.00 -2.96
CA VAL A 8 1.09 22.70 -4.07
C VAL A 8 -0.42 22.40 -4.07
N LEU A 9 -0.80 21.14 -3.88
CA LEU A 9 -2.22 20.76 -3.85
C LEU A 9 -2.99 21.47 -2.73
N ILE A 10 -2.45 21.46 -1.50
CA ILE A 10 -3.12 22.10 -0.35
C ILE A 10 -3.12 23.64 -0.42
N SER A 11 -2.28 24.24 -1.26
CA SER A 11 -2.28 25.70 -1.48
C SER A 11 -3.29 26.15 -2.53
N ASP A 12 -3.90 25.23 -3.27
CA ASP A 12 -4.90 25.55 -4.30
C ASP A 12 -6.32 25.57 -3.69
N GLU A 13 -6.96 26.71 -3.67
CA GLU A 13 -8.30 26.90 -3.09
C GLU A 13 -9.39 26.04 -3.76
N ARG A 14 -9.14 25.48 -4.94
CA ARG A 14 -10.05 24.55 -5.62
C ARG A 14 -10.01 23.16 -5.06
N ILE A 15 -8.99 22.83 -4.25
CA ILE A 15 -8.76 21.49 -3.71
C ILE A 15 -9.15 21.46 -2.24
N ASN A 16 -9.95 20.46 -1.87
CA ASN A 16 -10.23 20.21 -0.47
C ASN A 16 -9.05 19.47 0.19
N SER A 17 -8.27 20.17 1.00
CA SER A 17 -7.11 19.64 1.69
C SER A 17 -7.42 18.46 2.62
N GLU A 18 -8.67 18.35 3.11
CA GLU A 18 -9.13 17.25 3.96
C GLU A 18 -9.52 16.00 3.15
N LYS A 19 -9.34 16.01 1.83
CA LYS A 19 -9.73 14.93 0.92
C LYS A 19 -8.63 14.58 -0.08
N ILE A 20 -7.38 14.58 0.36
CA ILE A 20 -6.25 14.20 -0.48
C ILE A 20 -5.75 12.83 -0.04
N GLY A 21 -5.75 11.87 -0.95
CA GLY A 21 -5.15 10.55 -0.78
C GLY A 21 -3.93 10.38 -1.66
N LEU A 22 -3.12 9.36 -1.37
CA LEU A 22 -1.94 9.01 -2.14
C LEU A 22 -2.00 7.56 -2.59
N THR A 23 -1.75 7.32 -3.85
CA THR A 23 -1.57 5.98 -4.41
C THR A 23 -0.31 5.92 -5.26
N GLY A 24 0.24 4.75 -5.38
CA GLY A 24 1.38 4.49 -6.24
C GLY A 24 1.50 3.00 -6.57
N ILE A 25 2.08 2.71 -7.72
CA ILE A 25 2.27 1.34 -8.20
C ILE A 25 3.75 0.96 -8.20
N SER A 26 4.08 -0.29 -7.90
CA SER A 26 5.45 -0.82 -7.91
C SER A 26 6.37 0.04 -7.03
N TRP A 27 7.41 0.63 -7.56
CA TRP A 27 8.26 1.55 -6.82
C TRP A 27 7.50 2.77 -6.28
N GLY A 28 6.46 3.22 -6.97
CA GLY A 28 5.52 4.22 -6.46
C GLY A 28 4.77 3.78 -5.21
N SER A 29 4.51 2.48 -5.07
CA SER A 29 3.95 1.87 -3.85
C SER A 29 4.94 1.97 -2.67
N VAL A 30 6.22 1.67 -2.91
CA VAL A 30 7.29 1.87 -1.91
C VAL A 30 7.30 3.31 -1.41
N LEU A 31 7.28 4.28 -2.34
CA LEU A 31 7.23 5.70 -1.99
C LEU A 31 5.93 6.08 -1.26
N THR A 32 4.81 5.45 -1.61
CA THR A 32 3.53 5.65 -0.89
C THR A 32 3.62 5.16 0.55
N CYS A 33 4.22 4.00 0.79
CA CYS A 33 4.44 3.45 2.12
C CYS A 33 5.38 4.34 2.97
N ILE A 34 6.49 4.82 2.42
CA ILE A 34 7.36 5.78 3.11
C ILE A 34 6.59 7.08 3.44
N THR A 35 5.84 7.59 2.46
CA THR A 35 5.08 8.84 2.65
C THR A 35 3.99 8.68 3.71
N ALA A 36 3.39 7.49 3.83
CA ALA A 36 2.37 7.21 4.84
C ALA A 36 2.90 7.38 6.28
N GLY A 37 4.19 7.15 6.50
CA GLY A 37 4.83 7.37 7.81
C GLY A 37 5.38 8.78 8.02
N VAL A 38 5.53 9.61 6.98
CA VAL A 38 6.16 10.93 7.10
C VAL A 38 5.25 12.11 6.81
N ASP A 39 4.14 11.94 6.10
CA ASP A 39 3.19 13.03 5.80
C ASP A 39 1.75 12.68 6.21
N TYR A 40 1.46 12.92 7.49
CA TYR A 40 0.15 12.68 8.11
C TYR A 40 -1.00 13.54 7.57
N ARG A 41 -0.73 14.50 6.69
CA ARG A 41 -1.74 15.38 6.08
C ARG A 41 -2.56 14.67 5.00
N PHE A 42 -2.00 13.62 4.36
CA PHE A 42 -2.79 12.74 3.52
C PHE A 42 -3.85 12.01 4.36
N GLN A 43 -5.04 11.83 3.81
CA GLN A 43 -6.17 11.23 4.52
C GLN A 43 -6.34 9.74 4.25
N ALA A 44 -5.75 9.24 3.18
CA ALA A 44 -5.77 7.82 2.80
C ALA A 44 -4.57 7.44 1.94
N PHE A 45 -4.15 6.18 2.02
CA PHE A 45 -3.05 5.63 1.23
C PHE A 45 -3.46 4.33 0.55
N ALA A 46 -3.05 4.14 -0.71
CA ALA A 46 -3.29 2.89 -1.43
C ALA A 46 -2.05 2.43 -2.20
N PRO A 47 -1.07 1.81 -1.51
CA PRO A 47 0.06 1.17 -2.17
C PRO A 47 -0.39 -0.05 -2.98
N VAL A 48 0.02 -0.13 -4.26
CA VAL A 48 -0.34 -1.21 -5.18
C VAL A 48 0.91 -1.98 -5.60
N TYR A 49 0.92 -3.29 -5.36
CA TYR A 49 2.01 -4.24 -5.57
C TYR A 49 3.41 -3.69 -5.24
N GLY A 50 3.56 -3.31 -3.99
CA GLY A 50 4.81 -2.90 -3.35
C GLY A 50 4.67 -3.01 -1.84
N SER A 51 5.79 -3.13 -1.17
CA SER A 51 5.87 -3.37 0.29
C SER A 51 7.17 -2.82 0.85
N GLY A 52 7.39 -2.95 2.14
CA GLY A 52 8.70 -2.94 2.76
C GLY A 52 9.41 -4.30 2.64
N PHE A 53 10.41 -4.51 3.45
CA PHE A 53 11.32 -5.67 3.38
C PHE A 53 11.96 -5.79 1.99
N LEU A 54 12.44 -4.66 1.46
CA LEU A 54 12.88 -4.55 0.07
C LEU A 54 14.03 -5.52 -0.25
N LEU A 55 14.95 -5.72 0.66
CA LEU A 55 16.08 -6.66 0.46
C LEU A 55 15.65 -8.13 0.42
N GLU A 56 14.46 -8.45 0.92
CA GLU A 56 13.87 -9.79 0.86
C GLU A 56 12.96 -9.97 -0.36
N THR A 57 12.59 -8.87 -1.00
CA THR A 57 11.68 -8.86 -2.15
C THR A 57 12.30 -9.57 -3.35
N PRO A 58 11.63 -10.59 -3.94
CA PRO A 58 12.19 -11.37 -5.05
C PRO A 58 12.67 -10.51 -6.21
N GLY A 59 11.89 -9.49 -6.58
CA GLY A 59 12.24 -8.58 -7.68
C GLY A 59 13.45 -7.69 -7.40
N VAL A 60 13.88 -7.55 -6.15
CA VAL A 60 15.11 -6.83 -5.76
C VAL A 60 16.25 -7.82 -5.61
N LYS A 61 16.04 -8.88 -4.84
CA LYS A 61 17.06 -9.87 -4.47
C LYS A 61 17.60 -10.65 -5.67
N ASP A 62 16.74 -10.97 -6.63
CA ASP A 62 17.08 -11.84 -7.75
C ASP A 62 17.55 -11.05 -8.99
N ARG A 63 17.85 -9.74 -8.85
CA ARG A 63 18.21 -8.90 -9.99
C ARG A 63 19.63 -8.36 -9.91
N ASP A 64 20.40 -8.63 -10.95
CA ASP A 64 21.81 -8.23 -11.08
C ASP A 64 22.06 -6.72 -11.02
N TYR A 65 21.03 -5.90 -11.22
CA TYR A 65 21.16 -4.45 -11.18
C TYR A 65 21.01 -3.84 -9.79
N PHE A 66 20.58 -4.62 -8.80
CA PHE A 66 20.54 -4.17 -7.42
C PHE A 66 21.81 -4.63 -6.71
N THR A 67 22.70 -3.69 -6.45
CA THR A 67 23.88 -3.95 -5.63
C THR A 67 23.51 -3.78 -4.18
N GLU A 68 23.83 -4.80 -3.35
CA GLU A 68 23.64 -4.69 -1.92
C GLU A 68 24.41 -3.48 -1.36
N PRO A 69 23.78 -2.63 -0.55
CA PRO A 69 24.45 -1.45 0.00
C PRO A 69 25.57 -1.84 0.96
N ASP A 70 26.63 -1.04 1.00
CA ASP A 70 27.78 -1.25 1.89
C ASP A 70 27.37 -1.24 3.38
N ASN A 71 26.35 -0.42 3.73
CA ASN A 71 25.74 -0.38 5.05
C ASN A 71 24.26 -0.71 4.93
N VAL A 72 23.92 -1.98 5.13
CA VAL A 72 22.57 -2.50 5.02
C VAL A 72 21.63 -1.89 6.06
N GLU A 73 22.09 -1.73 7.29
CA GLU A 73 21.28 -1.18 8.39
C GLU A 73 20.89 0.28 8.11
N GLU A 74 21.83 1.11 7.72
CA GLU A 74 21.59 2.51 7.36
C GLU A 74 20.68 2.61 6.13
N TRP A 75 20.86 1.70 5.16
CA TRP A 75 20.02 1.70 3.97
C TRP A 75 18.56 1.36 4.31
N ILE A 76 18.33 0.35 5.17
CA ILE A 76 16.99 -0.02 5.63
C ILE A 76 16.37 1.16 6.39
N GLU A 77 17.11 1.76 7.32
CA GLU A 77 16.64 2.90 8.11
C GLU A 77 16.22 4.07 7.22
N CYS A 78 16.96 4.34 6.15
CA CYS A 78 16.71 5.50 5.28
C CYS A 78 15.73 5.25 4.14
N TYR A 79 15.64 4.03 3.62
CA TYR A 79 14.98 3.77 2.34
C TYR A 79 13.95 2.65 2.35
N ASP A 80 13.94 1.77 3.35
CA ASP A 80 12.93 0.73 3.41
C ASP A 80 11.65 1.24 4.08
N PRO A 81 10.46 1.01 3.51
CA PRO A 81 9.18 1.35 4.12
C PRO A 81 8.98 0.85 5.55
N ILE A 82 9.62 -0.26 5.96
CA ILE A 82 9.46 -0.80 7.31
C ILE A 82 9.88 0.19 8.40
N SER A 83 10.79 1.10 8.10
CA SER A 83 11.23 2.15 9.02
C SER A 83 10.20 3.27 9.21
N TYR A 84 9.17 3.30 8.39
CA TYR A 84 8.17 4.38 8.35
C TYR A 84 6.74 3.92 8.63
N LEU A 85 6.39 2.68 8.26
CA LEU A 85 5.01 2.19 8.31
C LEU A 85 4.42 2.16 9.72
N ASN A 86 5.24 2.00 10.75
CA ASN A 86 4.82 2.08 12.16
C ASN A 86 4.29 3.47 12.58
N TYR A 87 4.54 4.50 11.78
CA TYR A 87 3.97 5.85 11.99
C TYR A 87 2.72 6.11 11.14
N CYS A 88 2.32 5.16 10.29
CA CYS A 88 1.11 5.28 9.50
C CYS A 88 -0.13 5.08 10.37
N ASN A 89 -0.81 6.18 10.71
CA ASN A 89 -2.04 6.19 11.50
C ASN A 89 -3.31 6.50 10.69
N ARG A 90 -3.18 6.63 9.36
CA ARG A 90 -4.29 6.87 8.43
C ARG A 90 -4.76 5.57 7.79
N PRO A 91 -6.00 5.53 7.28
CA PRO A 91 -6.48 4.40 6.51
C PRO A 91 -5.55 4.09 5.34
N ILE A 92 -5.14 2.83 5.23
CA ILE A 92 -4.25 2.35 4.18
C ILE A 92 -4.77 1.04 3.60
N MET A 93 -4.84 0.94 2.27
CA MET A 93 -5.21 -0.29 1.58
C MET A 93 -4.04 -0.84 0.79
N PHE A 94 -3.53 -1.97 1.21
CA PHE A 94 -2.53 -2.72 0.46
C PHE A 94 -3.19 -3.58 -0.61
N ALA A 95 -2.78 -3.42 -1.84
CA ALA A 95 -3.28 -4.19 -2.97
C ALA A 95 -2.15 -4.91 -3.70
N ILE A 96 -2.34 -6.21 -3.98
CA ILE A 96 -1.36 -7.02 -4.70
C ILE A 96 -2.03 -8.18 -5.42
N GLY A 97 -1.39 -8.65 -6.47
CA GLY A 97 -1.76 -9.88 -7.15
C GLY A 97 -1.22 -11.11 -6.43
N THR A 98 -2.03 -12.17 -6.36
CA THR A 98 -1.59 -13.46 -5.79
C THR A 98 -0.45 -14.10 -6.56
N ASN A 99 -0.22 -13.66 -7.79
CA ASN A 99 0.79 -14.12 -8.73
C ASN A 99 1.80 -13.03 -9.13
N ASP A 100 1.97 -12.01 -8.30
CA ASP A 100 3.02 -11.02 -8.48
C ASP A 100 4.39 -11.69 -8.32
N SER A 101 5.25 -11.56 -9.34
CA SER A 101 6.58 -12.18 -9.35
C SER A 101 7.69 -11.25 -8.82
N PHE A 102 7.35 -10.00 -8.56
CA PHE A 102 8.31 -9.02 -8.08
C PHE A 102 8.18 -8.77 -6.58
N PHE A 103 6.97 -8.47 -6.10
CA PHE A 103 6.65 -8.31 -4.69
C PHE A 103 5.88 -9.53 -4.16
N SER A 104 6.19 -9.94 -2.94
CA SER A 104 5.53 -11.06 -2.29
C SER A 104 4.28 -10.60 -1.53
N PRO A 105 3.11 -11.26 -1.71
CA PRO A 105 1.95 -11.02 -0.85
C PRO A 105 2.26 -11.18 0.65
N LEU A 106 3.16 -12.12 1.01
CA LEU A 106 3.58 -12.32 2.39
C LEU A 106 4.33 -11.10 2.95
N LEU A 107 5.30 -10.57 2.20
CA LEU A 107 6.05 -9.38 2.63
C LEU A 107 5.15 -8.15 2.68
N GLN A 108 4.16 -8.07 1.80
CA GLN A 108 3.16 -7.00 1.87
C GLN A 108 2.29 -7.13 3.12
N GLN A 109 1.88 -8.34 3.50
CA GLN A 109 1.16 -8.57 4.76
C GLN A 109 2.01 -8.16 5.96
N GLN A 110 3.26 -8.62 6.03
CA GLN A 110 4.17 -8.22 7.11
C GLN A 110 4.38 -6.71 7.17
N SER A 111 4.45 -6.04 6.02
CA SER A 111 4.54 -4.58 5.97
C SER A 111 3.27 -3.91 6.50
N SER A 112 2.11 -4.45 6.18
CA SER A 112 0.83 -3.92 6.66
C SER A 112 0.62 -4.09 8.16
N ASP A 113 1.18 -5.15 8.74
CA ASP A 113 1.11 -5.45 10.18
C ASP A 113 1.86 -4.40 11.02
N LEU A 114 2.74 -3.61 10.40
CA LEU A 114 3.45 -2.49 11.06
C LEU A 114 2.58 -1.25 11.23
N CYS A 115 1.49 -1.10 10.47
CA CYS A 115 0.68 0.12 10.48
C CYS A 115 -0.19 0.21 11.73
N GLU A 116 -0.22 1.39 12.37
CA GLU A 116 -1.11 1.66 13.50
C GLU A 116 -2.54 2.04 13.07
N GLY A 117 -2.69 2.55 11.85
CA GLY A 117 -3.97 2.96 11.28
C GLY A 117 -4.83 1.78 10.84
N LYS A 118 -6.02 2.08 10.32
CA LYS A 118 -6.91 1.06 9.80
C LYS A 118 -6.38 0.50 8.49
N VAL A 119 -6.10 -0.79 8.46
CA VAL A 119 -5.54 -1.50 7.31
C VAL A 119 -6.62 -2.26 6.56
N TYR A 120 -6.54 -2.19 5.24
CA TYR A 120 -7.38 -2.94 4.30
C TYR A 120 -6.49 -3.71 3.32
N HIS A 121 -6.99 -4.84 2.84
CA HIS A 121 -6.29 -5.68 1.87
C HIS A 121 -7.12 -5.91 0.62
N SER A 122 -6.47 -5.85 -0.53
CA SER A 122 -7.05 -6.23 -1.82
C SER A 122 -6.15 -7.24 -2.52
N TYR A 123 -6.36 -8.53 -2.23
CA TYR A 123 -5.68 -9.62 -2.93
C TYR A 123 -6.41 -9.94 -4.23
N ARG A 124 -5.73 -9.78 -5.35
CA ARG A 124 -6.32 -9.91 -6.69
C ARG A 124 -5.75 -11.11 -7.42
N GLY A 125 -6.63 -12.00 -7.88
CA GLY A 125 -6.23 -13.03 -8.84
C GLY A 125 -5.82 -12.40 -10.17
N ASN A 126 -4.75 -12.92 -10.79
CA ASN A 126 -4.25 -12.46 -12.09
C ASN A 126 -3.80 -10.99 -12.20
N LEU A 127 -3.58 -10.31 -11.09
CA LEU A 127 -2.90 -9.01 -11.08
C LEU A 127 -1.40 -9.25 -11.06
N THR A 128 -0.79 -9.40 -12.23
CA THR A 128 0.65 -9.55 -12.36
C THR A 128 1.36 -8.21 -12.20
N HIS A 129 2.69 -8.25 -11.97
CA HIS A 129 3.52 -7.04 -11.87
C HIS A 129 3.72 -6.31 -13.21
N TYR A 130 2.74 -6.37 -14.10
CA TYR A 130 2.79 -5.69 -15.39
C TYR A 130 1.79 -4.55 -15.41
N HIS A 131 2.28 -3.32 -15.62
CA HIS A 131 1.46 -2.09 -15.70
C HIS A 131 0.56 -2.04 -16.96
N ARG A 132 0.27 -3.18 -17.57
CA ARG A 132 -0.64 -3.29 -18.74
C ARG A 132 -2.07 -3.48 -18.25
N TRP A 133 -2.61 -2.42 -17.74
CA TRP A 133 -4.01 -2.35 -17.37
C TRP A 133 -4.81 -2.06 -18.63
N LYS A 134 -5.41 -3.09 -19.19
CA LYS A 134 -6.10 -2.98 -20.48
C LYS A 134 -7.40 -2.20 -20.41
N ASP A 135 -7.96 -2.05 -19.20
CA ASP A 135 -9.29 -1.50 -18.99
C ASP A 135 -9.30 -0.52 -17.84
N GLU A 136 -10.25 0.41 -17.87
CA GLU A 136 -10.54 1.33 -16.75
C GLU A 136 -10.83 0.59 -15.44
N GLU A 137 -11.20 -0.67 -15.50
CA GLU A 137 -11.43 -1.56 -14.36
C GLU A 137 -10.15 -1.92 -13.58
N GLY A 138 -8.96 -1.76 -14.19
CA GLY A 138 -7.70 -2.19 -13.58
C GLY A 138 -7.39 -1.58 -12.22
N MET A 139 -7.83 -0.34 -11.96
CA MET A 139 -7.60 0.39 -10.71
C MET A 139 -8.89 0.73 -9.96
N ILE A 140 -10.05 0.23 -10.39
CA ILE A 140 -11.33 0.59 -9.80
C ILE A 140 -11.37 0.39 -8.28
N PHE A 141 -10.74 -0.68 -7.80
CA PHE A 141 -10.65 -0.96 -6.36
C PHE A 141 -9.89 0.11 -5.57
N VAL A 142 -8.91 0.78 -6.19
CA VAL A 142 -8.19 1.92 -5.58
C VAL A 142 -9.10 3.14 -5.54
N TYR A 143 -9.78 3.43 -6.64
CA TYR A 143 -10.71 4.55 -6.70
C TYR A 143 -11.88 4.35 -5.75
N ASP A 144 -12.44 3.13 -5.66
CA ASP A 144 -13.51 2.81 -4.73
C ASP A 144 -13.07 3.02 -3.27
N PHE A 145 -11.89 2.52 -2.90
CA PHE A 145 -11.33 2.73 -1.57
C PHE A 145 -11.12 4.21 -1.26
N MET A 146 -10.51 4.96 -2.19
CA MET A 146 -10.29 6.40 -2.01
C MET A 146 -11.61 7.16 -1.89
N GLU A 147 -12.58 6.86 -2.77
CA GLU A 147 -13.90 7.50 -2.75
C GLU A 147 -14.64 7.21 -1.44
N GLN A 148 -14.59 5.98 -0.97
CA GLN A 148 -15.22 5.59 0.29
C GLN A 148 -14.55 6.27 1.48
N THR A 149 -13.23 6.27 1.53
CA THR A 149 -12.47 6.81 2.66
C THR A 149 -12.53 8.33 2.72
N LEU A 150 -12.33 9.02 1.57
CA LEU A 150 -12.25 10.48 1.51
C LEU A 150 -13.62 11.16 1.52
N ASN A 151 -14.66 10.48 1.06
CA ASN A 151 -16.02 11.04 0.99
C ASN A 151 -16.99 10.47 2.03
N GLY A 152 -16.50 9.62 2.94
CA GLY A 152 -17.32 9.05 4.02
C GLY A 152 -18.41 8.11 3.52
N LYS A 153 -18.22 7.50 2.34
CA LYS A 153 -19.12 6.45 1.85
C LYS A 153 -18.92 5.17 2.65
N GLN A 154 -19.87 4.25 2.52
CA GLN A 154 -19.77 2.96 3.21
C GLN A 154 -18.48 2.25 2.80
N MET A 155 -17.69 1.87 3.81
CA MET A 155 -16.43 1.14 3.59
C MET A 155 -16.73 -0.26 3.04
N PRO A 156 -15.77 -0.85 2.28
CA PRO A 156 -15.86 -2.25 1.89
C PRO A 156 -16.10 -3.12 3.12
N LEU A 157 -16.83 -4.22 2.92
CA LEU A 157 -17.01 -5.23 3.97
C LEU A 157 -15.65 -5.66 4.51
N THR A 158 -15.53 -5.63 5.82
CA THR A 158 -14.31 -6.06 6.50
C THR A 158 -14.55 -7.36 7.24
N VAL A 159 -13.56 -8.25 7.20
CA VAL A 159 -13.60 -9.50 7.98
C VAL A 159 -13.35 -9.15 9.43
N LYS A 160 -14.35 -9.40 10.29
CA LYS A 160 -14.22 -9.24 11.76
C LYS A 160 -13.54 -10.43 12.40
N SER A 161 -13.94 -11.61 11.97
CA SER A 161 -13.37 -12.85 12.48
C SER A 161 -13.44 -13.96 11.45
N GLU A 162 -12.48 -14.85 11.52
CA GLU A 162 -12.39 -16.06 10.72
C GLU A 162 -12.20 -17.26 11.63
N LYS A 163 -12.97 -18.33 11.41
CA LYS A 163 -12.83 -19.60 12.13
C LYS A 163 -12.85 -20.75 11.15
N SER A 164 -11.95 -21.70 11.33
CA SER A 164 -11.91 -22.93 10.55
C SER A 164 -12.00 -24.15 11.47
N ASP A 165 -12.83 -25.13 11.10
CA ASP A 165 -12.92 -26.45 11.74
C ASP A 165 -12.25 -27.57 10.92
N GLY A 166 -11.49 -27.17 9.88
CA GLY A 166 -10.81 -28.08 8.95
C GLY A 166 -11.70 -28.57 7.79
N LYS A 167 -13.01 -28.31 7.83
CA LYS A 167 -13.98 -28.62 6.77
C LYS A 167 -14.71 -27.37 6.29
N ASN A 168 -14.99 -26.47 7.21
CA ASN A 168 -15.70 -25.23 6.93
C ASN A 168 -14.86 -24.04 7.38
N ILE A 169 -14.99 -22.94 6.65
CA ILE A 169 -14.49 -21.63 7.04
C ILE A 169 -15.71 -20.76 7.30
N THR A 170 -15.81 -20.23 8.52
CA THR A 170 -16.86 -19.27 8.89
C THR A 170 -16.22 -17.90 8.97
N VAL A 171 -16.77 -16.95 8.23
CA VAL A 171 -16.30 -15.56 8.18
C VAL A 171 -17.42 -14.65 8.68
N GLU A 172 -17.11 -13.84 9.68
CA GLU A 172 -17.97 -12.75 10.14
C GLU A 172 -17.52 -11.47 9.47
N ILE A 173 -18.43 -10.78 8.83
CA ILE A 173 -18.17 -9.53 8.10
C ILE A 173 -18.99 -8.37 8.68
N ASP A 174 -18.46 -7.15 8.50
CA ASP A 174 -19.12 -5.88 8.82
C ASP A 174 -19.94 -5.39 7.65
#